data_22723a6aae0e7b47a227f5f515581700
#
_entry.id   22723a6aae0e7b47a227f5f515581700
#
_cell.length_a   1.000
_cell.length_b   1.000
_cell.length_c   1.000
_cell.angle_alpha   90.00
_cell.angle_beta   90.00
_cell.angle_gamma   90.00
#
_symmetry.space_group_name_H-M   'P 1'
#
loop_
_entity.id
_entity.type
_entity.pdbx_description
1 polymer ?
#
loop_
_entity_poly.entity_id
_entity_poly.type
_entity_poly.pdbx_seq_one_letter_code
_entity_poly.pdbx_strand_id
1 'polypeptide(L)'
;RRCHETADYLDHLLDERPDLHGAALPYANHDELAELVMTRLWNRTRATDLQALADISSHEECDFWIALAILLRVFPDPQSDPALIALATHLVDRINAGTWRMRYSETPIVSPRGVELYSKLSEGRPELSLSEETMSRALAHAAWLARGQKTATRFAMFNGAPIWAANNLEID
;
A
#
# COMPACT_ATOMS: atom_id res chain seq x y z
N ARG A 1 -2.19 -18.23 -3.65
CA ARG A 1 -2.19 -19.10 -2.44
C ARG A 1 -0.89 -18.97 -1.65
N ARG A 2 0.29 -19.07 -2.32
CA ARG A 2 1.60 -18.91 -1.64
C ARG A 2 1.84 -17.50 -1.08
N CYS A 3 1.49 -16.44 -1.81
CA CYS A 3 1.62 -15.05 -1.33
C CYS A 3 0.88 -14.81 -0.02
N HIS A 4 -0.33 -15.31 0.07
CA HIS A 4 -1.16 -15.16 1.28
C HIS A 4 -0.55 -15.89 2.48
N GLU A 5 -0.07 -17.12 2.28
CA GLU A 5 0.61 -17.90 3.31
C GLU A 5 1.88 -17.22 3.83
N THR A 6 2.67 -16.57 2.95
CA THR A 6 3.89 -15.84 3.34
C THR A 6 3.54 -14.54 4.06
N ALA A 7 2.55 -13.79 3.58
CA ALA A 7 2.10 -12.56 4.23
C ALA A 7 1.55 -12.84 5.63
N ASP A 8 0.74 -13.88 5.80
CA ASP A 8 0.23 -14.34 7.10
C ASP A 8 1.37 -14.77 8.03
N TYR A 9 2.41 -15.44 7.48
CA TYR A 9 3.58 -15.81 8.26
C TYR A 9 4.37 -14.60 8.73
N LEU A 10 4.61 -13.62 7.86
CA LEU A 10 5.28 -12.36 8.22
C LEU A 10 4.48 -11.57 9.26
N ASP A 11 3.16 -11.53 9.13
CA ASP A 11 2.26 -10.90 10.08
C ASP A 11 2.37 -11.56 11.47
N HIS A 12 2.31 -12.90 11.51
CA HIS A 12 2.48 -13.66 12.74
C HIS A 12 3.87 -13.42 13.38
N LEU A 13 4.94 -13.42 12.59
CA LEU A 13 6.29 -13.15 13.10
C LEU A 13 6.39 -11.75 13.72
N LEU A 14 5.74 -10.75 13.13
CA LEU A 14 5.78 -9.39 13.66
C LEU A 14 5.16 -9.29 15.06
N ASP A 15 4.17 -10.10 15.35
CA ASP A 15 3.53 -10.13 16.67
C ASP A 15 4.27 -10.98 17.69
N GLU A 16 4.76 -12.15 17.28
CA GLU A 16 5.34 -13.15 18.20
C GLU A 16 6.86 -13.09 18.26
N ARG A 17 7.51 -12.79 17.14
CA ARG A 17 8.97 -12.85 16.98
C ARG A 17 9.48 -11.74 16.05
N PRO A 18 9.44 -10.45 16.48
CA PRO A 18 9.87 -9.32 15.63
C PRO A 18 11.32 -9.43 15.11
N ASP A 19 12.18 -10.10 15.87
CA ASP A 19 13.56 -10.39 15.48
C ASP A 19 13.63 -11.28 14.22
N LEU A 20 12.76 -12.29 14.14
CA LEU A 20 12.66 -13.17 12.98
C LEU A 20 11.91 -12.53 11.81
N HIS A 21 10.96 -11.63 12.08
CA HIS A 21 10.31 -10.84 11.04
C HIS A 21 11.35 -10.04 10.23
N GLY A 22 12.23 -9.29 10.90
CA GLY A 22 13.29 -8.54 10.25
C GLY A 22 14.26 -9.42 9.44
N ALA A 23 14.48 -10.66 9.85
CA ALA A 23 15.30 -11.62 9.12
C ALA A 23 14.57 -12.25 7.92
N ALA A 24 13.26 -12.39 7.98
CA ALA A 24 12.43 -12.99 6.92
C ALA A 24 12.03 -11.99 5.84
N LEU A 25 11.78 -10.73 6.23
CA LEU A 25 11.30 -9.68 5.33
C LEU A 25 12.13 -9.51 4.05
N PRO A 26 13.47 -9.56 4.05
CA PRO A 26 14.29 -9.41 2.84
C PRO A 26 14.03 -10.45 1.75
N TYR A 27 13.35 -11.55 2.06
CA TYR A 27 13.00 -12.60 1.11
C TYR A 27 11.59 -12.48 0.55
N ALA A 28 10.81 -11.51 1.03
CA ALA A 28 9.47 -11.27 0.54
C ALA A 28 9.50 -10.63 -0.86
N ASN A 29 8.62 -11.08 -1.74
CA ASN A 29 8.43 -10.46 -3.04
C ASN A 29 7.41 -9.32 -2.97
N HIS A 30 7.24 -8.59 -4.09
CA HIS A 30 6.33 -7.48 -4.20
C HIS A 30 4.88 -7.80 -3.75
N ASP A 31 4.34 -8.94 -4.20
CA ASP A 31 2.93 -9.28 -3.92
C ASP A 31 2.74 -9.66 -2.45
N GLU A 32 3.73 -10.31 -1.85
CA GLU A 32 3.74 -10.66 -0.42
C GLU A 32 3.81 -9.41 0.47
N LEU A 33 4.64 -8.43 0.09
CA LEU A 33 4.68 -7.13 0.77
C LEU A 33 3.37 -6.36 0.63
N ALA A 34 2.80 -6.34 -0.56
CA ALA A 34 1.52 -5.69 -0.82
C ALA A 34 0.41 -6.32 0.01
N GLU A 35 0.33 -7.65 0.04
CA GLU A 35 -0.65 -8.39 0.85
C GLU A 35 -0.48 -8.07 2.34
N LEU A 36 0.75 -8.13 2.87
CA LEU A 36 1.05 -7.80 4.26
C LEU A 36 0.59 -6.37 4.61
N VAL A 37 0.92 -5.38 3.78
CA VAL A 37 0.52 -3.98 3.99
C VAL A 37 -1.00 -3.84 3.96
N MET A 38 -1.70 -4.58 3.10
CA MET A 38 -3.14 -4.45 2.90
C MET A 38 -3.97 -5.19 3.94
N THR A 39 -3.51 -6.32 4.46
CA THR A 39 -4.30 -7.19 5.35
C THR A 39 -4.07 -6.91 6.83
N ARG A 40 -2.84 -6.54 7.22
CA ARG A 40 -2.53 -6.27 8.62
C ARG A 40 -3.24 -5.02 9.15
N LEU A 41 -3.71 -5.11 10.40
CA LEU A 41 -4.18 -3.97 11.20
C LEU A 41 -2.99 -3.27 11.87
N TRP A 42 -2.42 -2.29 11.19
CA TRP A 42 -1.26 -1.54 11.66
C TRP A 42 -1.58 -0.65 12.85
N ASN A 43 -0.82 -0.80 13.94
CA ASN A 43 -0.94 0.07 15.10
C ASN A 43 0.06 1.25 15.01
N ARG A 44 -0.48 2.44 14.76
CA ARG A 44 0.31 3.69 14.56
C ARG A 44 1.12 4.14 15.78
N THR A 45 0.90 3.55 16.94
CA THR A 45 1.61 3.88 18.19
C THR A 45 2.57 2.77 18.64
N ARG A 46 2.56 1.63 17.96
CA ARG A 46 3.43 0.50 18.28
C ARG A 46 4.76 0.62 17.53
N ALA A 47 5.86 0.74 18.27
CA ALA A 47 7.18 0.94 17.68
C ALA A 47 7.59 -0.18 16.71
N THR A 48 7.23 -1.44 17.00
CA THR A 48 7.51 -2.58 16.11
C THR A 48 6.76 -2.48 14.79
N ASP A 49 5.53 -1.98 14.78
CA ASP A 49 4.74 -1.78 13.56
C ASP A 49 5.33 -0.65 12.72
N LEU A 50 5.73 0.47 13.36
CA LEU A 50 6.37 1.58 12.65
C LEU A 50 7.72 1.17 12.06
N GLN A 51 8.51 0.37 12.80
CA GLN A 51 9.77 -0.16 12.28
C GLN A 51 9.55 -1.09 11.10
N ALA A 52 8.59 -2.02 11.19
CA ALA A 52 8.27 -2.91 10.09
C ALA A 52 7.82 -2.16 8.83
N LEU A 53 7.01 -1.10 8.97
CA LEU A 53 6.61 -0.25 7.84
C LEU A 53 7.80 0.52 7.25
N ALA A 54 8.73 0.98 8.08
CA ALA A 54 9.99 1.60 7.62
C ALA A 54 10.85 0.59 6.85
N ASP A 55 10.97 -0.64 7.35
CA ASP A 55 11.72 -1.72 6.70
C ASP A 55 11.08 -2.12 5.36
N ILE A 56 9.74 -2.26 5.31
CA ILE A 56 8.99 -2.51 4.06
C ILE A 56 9.23 -1.36 3.07
N SER A 57 9.19 -0.11 3.54
CA SER A 57 9.41 1.05 2.66
C SER A 57 10.83 1.14 2.10
N SER A 58 11.79 0.50 2.75
CA SER A 58 13.19 0.43 2.33
C SER A 58 13.51 -0.80 1.51
N HIS A 59 12.58 -1.73 1.40
CA HIS A 59 12.75 -2.99 0.66
C HIS A 59 12.87 -2.73 -0.84
N GLU A 60 13.69 -3.52 -1.54
CA GLU A 60 13.91 -3.38 -2.99
C GLU A 60 12.65 -3.64 -3.83
N GLU A 61 11.75 -4.48 -3.32
CA GLU A 61 10.46 -4.79 -3.93
C GLU A 61 9.36 -3.77 -3.58
N CYS A 62 9.62 -2.81 -2.67
CA CYS A 62 8.67 -1.74 -2.40
C CYS A 62 8.56 -0.82 -3.62
N ASP A 63 7.34 -0.60 -4.06
CA ASP A 63 7.03 0.30 -5.16
C ASP A 63 6.18 1.49 -4.71
N PHE A 64 5.84 2.35 -5.67
CA PHE A 64 4.96 3.51 -5.43
C PHE A 64 3.63 3.13 -4.76
N TRP A 65 3.02 2.01 -5.16
CA TRP A 65 1.69 1.64 -4.66
C TRP A 65 1.74 1.09 -3.25
N ILE A 66 2.76 0.31 -2.92
CA ILE A 66 3.00 -0.15 -1.54
C ILE A 66 3.27 1.05 -0.64
N ALA A 67 4.12 2.00 -1.06
CA ALA A 67 4.42 3.21 -0.31
C ALA A 67 3.17 4.07 -0.08
N LEU A 68 2.33 4.27 -1.10
CA LEU A 68 1.08 5.01 -0.97
C LEU A 68 0.07 4.28 -0.07
N ALA A 69 0.01 2.95 -0.14
CA ALA A 69 -0.83 2.15 0.76
C ALA A 69 -0.39 2.29 2.22
N ILE A 70 0.92 2.30 2.49
CA ILE A 70 1.46 2.59 3.83
C ILE A 70 0.99 3.98 4.29
N LEU A 71 1.17 5.02 3.47
CA LEU A 71 0.74 6.37 3.81
C LEU A 71 -0.75 6.46 4.15
N LEU A 72 -1.60 5.79 3.38
CA LEU A 72 -3.05 5.78 3.63
C LEU A 72 -3.40 5.09 4.96
N ARG A 73 -2.65 4.05 5.35
CA ARG A 73 -2.91 3.29 6.57
C ARG A 73 -2.41 3.99 7.83
N VAL A 74 -1.32 4.72 7.70
CA VAL A 74 -0.65 5.36 8.83
C VAL A 74 -0.65 6.89 8.72
N PHE A 75 -1.58 7.47 7.96
CA PHE A 75 -1.62 8.92 7.77
C PHE A 75 -1.61 9.63 9.13
N PRO A 76 -0.58 10.47 9.41
CA PRO A 76 -0.41 11.04 10.74
C PRO A 76 -1.37 12.21 10.99
N ASP A 77 -1.95 12.23 12.18
CA ASP A 77 -2.62 13.42 12.71
C ASP A 77 -1.58 14.45 13.18
N PRO A 78 -1.95 15.73 13.35
CA PRO A 78 -1.02 16.76 13.84
C PRO A 78 -0.40 16.46 15.20
N GLN A 79 -1.03 15.59 16.01
CA GLN A 79 -0.58 15.18 17.35
C GLN A 79 0.02 13.77 17.36
N SER A 80 0.28 13.18 16.19
CA SER A 80 0.88 11.86 16.09
C SER A 80 2.31 11.84 16.61
N ASP A 81 2.77 10.63 16.95
CA ASP A 81 4.16 10.39 17.35
C ASP A 81 5.14 10.95 16.29
N PRO A 82 6.23 11.64 16.72
CA PRO A 82 7.24 12.16 15.80
C PRO A 82 7.82 11.12 14.85
N ALA A 83 7.96 9.86 15.29
CA ALA A 83 8.44 8.77 14.44
C ALA A 83 7.47 8.46 13.29
N LEU A 84 6.17 8.51 13.54
CA LEU A 84 5.15 8.35 12.52
C LEU A 84 5.15 9.50 11.51
N ILE A 85 5.27 10.73 11.99
CA ILE A 85 5.38 11.92 11.14
C ILE A 85 6.64 11.83 10.26
N ALA A 86 7.77 11.45 10.85
CA ALA A 86 9.03 11.30 10.13
C ALA A 86 8.93 10.21 9.04
N LEU A 87 8.32 9.07 9.33
CA LEU A 87 8.08 8.02 8.35
C LEU A 87 7.22 8.52 7.19
N ALA A 88 6.10 9.18 7.49
CA ALA A 88 5.20 9.71 6.47
C ALA A 88 5.88 10.76 5.59
N THR A 89 6.60 11.70 6.19
CA THR A 89 7.36 12.73 5.46
C THR A 89 8.43 12.10 4.55
N HIS A 90 9.19 11.14 5.08
CA HIS A 90 10.19 10.41 4.28
C HIS A 90 9.57 9.69 3.08
N LEU A 91 8.41 9.03 3.27
CA LEU A 91 7.69 8.38 2.18
C LEU A 91 7.24 9.40 1.11
N VAL A 92 6.67 10.53 1.53
CA VAL A 92 6.24 11.60 0.62
C VAL A 92 7.42 12.17 -0.17
N ASP A 93 8.54 12.46 0.47
CA ASP A 93 9.75 12.97 -0.17
C ASP A 93 10.26 12.00 -1.24
N ARG A 94 10.32 10.72 -0.93
CA ARG A 94 10.77 9.69 -1.88
C ARG A 94 9.80 9.50 -3.05
N ILE A 95 8.48 9.55 -2.79
CA ILE A 95 7.45 9.48 -3.81
C ILE A 95 7.57 10.68 -4.76
N ASN A 96 7.69 11.89 -4.21
CA ASN A 96 7.81 13.12 -5.00
C ASN A 96 9.14 13.19 -5.78
N ALA A 97 10.21 12.62 -5.24
CA ALA A 97 11.49 12.48 -5.94
C ALA A 97 11.45 11.44 -7.07
N GLY A 98 10.36 10.68 -7.22
CA GLY A 98 10.21 9.67 -8.27
C GLY A 98 11.15 8.46 -8.11
N THR A 99 11.61 8.17 -6.88
CA THR A 99 12.54 7.08 -6.60
C THR A 99 11.90 5.70 -6.73
N TRP A 100 10.58 5.63 -6.68
CA TRP A 100 9.83 4.39 -6.84
C TRP A 100 9.11 4.29 -8.17
N ARG A 101 9.12 3.10 -8.75
CA ARG A 101 8.38 2.79 -9.97
C ARG A 101 6.93 2.46 -9.62
N MET A 102 6.00 2.81 -10.51
CA MET A 102 4.63 2.33 -10.48
C MET A 102 4.60 0.98 -11.19
N ARG A 103 4.62 -0.12 -10.45
CA ARG A 103 4.55 -1.46 -11.02
C ARG A 103 3.12 -1.82 -11.39
N TYR A 104 2.98 -2.67 -12.40
CA TYR A 104 1.71 -3.32 -12.69
C TYR A 104 1.49 -4.43 -11.67
N SER A 105 0.32 -4.45 -11.04
CA SER A 105 -0.17 -5.56 -10.23
C SER A 105 -1.52 -6.01 -10.77
N GLU A 106 -1.77 -7.31 -10.79
CA GLU A 106 -3.08 -7.86 -11.17
C GLU A 106 -4.18 -7.39 -10.21
N THR A 107 -3.83 -7.14 -8.95
CA THR A 107 -4.72 -6.57 -7.95
C THR A 107 -4.26 -5.15 -7.62
N PRO A 108 -5.11 -4.10 -7.80
CA PRO A 108 -4.73 -2.76 -7.41
C PRO A 108 -4.54 -2.68 -5.90
N ILE A 109 -3.35 -2.28 -5.48
CA ILE A 109 -3.01 -2.03 -4.08
C ILE A 109 -3.75 -0.79 -3.58
N VAL A 110 -3.86 0.24 -4.44
CA VAL A 110 -4.59 1.48 -4.15
C VAL A 110 -5.56 1.79 -5.29
N SER A 111 -6.83 1.97 -4.94
CA SER A 111 -7.86 2.35 -5.91
C SER A 111 -7.78 3.84 -6.28
N PRO A 112 -8.40 4.29 -7.39
CA PRO A 112 -8.53 5.73 -7.70
C PRO A 112 -9.11 6.52 -6.52
N ARG A 113 -10.12 5.98 -5.86
CA ARG A 113 -10.72 6.59 -4.66
C ARG A 113 -9.74 6.71 -3.50
N GLY A 114 -8.82 5.75 -3.35
CA GLY A 114 -7.72 5.83 -2.37
C GLY A 114 -6.76 6.97 -2.67
N VAL A 115 -6.41 7.19 -3.93
CA VAL A 115 -5.58 8.33 -4.35
C VAL A 115 -6.27 9.65 -4.06
N GLU A 116 -7.56 9.78 -4.39
CA GLU A 116 -8.37 10.95 -4.10
C GLU A 116 -8.51 11.19 -2.59
N LEU A 117 -8.69 10.14 -1.81
CA LEU A 117 -8.74 10.22 -0.35
C LEU A 117 -7.43 10.76 0.20
N TYR A 118 -6.27 10.27 -0.28
CA TYR A 118 -4.96 10.78 0.13
C TYR A 118 -4.84 12.29 -0.15
N SER A 119 -5.24 12.73 -1.34
CA SER A 119 -5.24 14.15 -1.70
C SER A 119 -6.03 15.00 -0.70
N LYS A 120 -7.22 14.55 -0.30
CA LYS A 120 -8.05 15.24 0.70
C LYS A 120 -7.42 15.24 2.09
N LEU A 121 -6.83 14.13 2.51
CA LEU A 121 -6.18 14.01 3.82
C LEU A 121 -4.95 14.91 3.94
N SER A 122 -4.20 15.09 2.84
CA SER A 122 -3.00 15.95 2.81
C SER A 122 -3.32 17.43 2.55
N GLU A 123 -4.59 17.80 2.33
CA GLU A 123 -4.99 19.18 2.11
C GLU A 123 -4.62 20.06 3.32
N GLY A 124 -3.90 21.16 3.06
CA GLY A 124 -3.38 22.03 4.10
C GLY A 124 -2.13 21.52 4.85
N ARG A 125 -1.57 20.39 4.42
CA ARG A 125 -0.36 19.79 4.99
C ARG A 125 0.71 19.61 3.92
N PRO A 126 1.46 20.69 3.58
CA PRO A 126 2.43 20.65 2.49
C PRO A 126 3.53 19.60 2.70
N GLU A 127 3.90 19.32 3.94
CA GLU A 127 4.90 18.31 4.30
C GLU A 127 4.44 16.87 4.00
N LEU A 128 3.14 16.66 3.80
CA LEU A 128 2.53 15.37 3.46
C LEU A 128 1.89 15.38 2.08
N SER A 129 2.04 16.45 1.31
CA SER A 129 1.40 16.57 0.00
C SER A 129 2.24 15.93 -1.09
N LEU A 130 1.61 15.12 -1.93
CA LEU A 130 2.22 14.67 -3.17
C LEU A 130 2.18 15.79 -4.21
N SER A 131 3.21 15.86 -5.05
CA SER A 131 3.25 16.85 -6.14
C SER A 131 2.08 16.64 -7.11
N GLU A 132 1.62 17.70 -7.76
CA GLU A 132 0.53 17.65 -8.74
C GLU A 132 0.82 16.64 -9.87
N GLU A 133 2.07 16.60 -10.33
CA GLU A 133 2.52 15.65 -11.34
C GLU A 133 2.38 14.21 -10.84
N THR A 134 2.83 13.94 -9.61
CA THR A 134 2.75 12.61 -8.98
C THR A 134 1.29 12.19 -8.80
N MET A 135 0.44 13.09 -8.30
CA MET A 135 -0.99 12.82 -8.13
C MET A 135 -1.69 12.54 -9.44
N SER A 136 -1.42 13.33 -10.47
CA SER A 136 -2.00 13.14 -11.80
C SER A 136 -1.60 11.78 -12.40
N ARG A 137 -0.33 11.39 -12.28
CA ARG A 137 0.16 10.08 -12.73
C ARG A 137 -0.48 8.94 -11.94
N ALA A 138 -0.60 9.07 -10.63
CA ALA A 138 -1.21 8.07 -9.77
C ALA A 138 -2.70 7.85 -10.12
N LEU A 139 -3.46 8.91 -10.29
CA LEU A 139 -4.88 8.84 -10.70
C LEU A 139 -5.03 8.19 -12.08
N ALA A 140 -4.23 8.58 -13.05
CA ALA A 140 -4.27 8.01 -14.40
C ALA A 140 -3.96 6.51 -14.40
N HIS A 141 -2.93 6.08 -13.65
CA HIS A 141 -2.54 4.68 -13.54
C HIS A 141 -3.57 3.86 -12.76
N ALA A 142 -4.07 4.36 -11.62
CA ALA A 142 -5.11 3.69 -10.85
C ALA A 142 -6.41 3.52 -11.68
N ALA A 143 -6.81 4.53 -12.46
CA ALA A 143 -7.95 4.45 -13.36
C ALA A 143 -7.73 3.45 -14.51
N TRP A 144 -6.49 3.32 -15.00
CA TRP A 144 -6.14 2.33 -16.01
C TRP A 144 -6.22 0.90 -15.44
N LEU A 145 -5.68 0.65 -14.25
CA LEU A 145 -5.79 -0.65 -13.56
C LEU A 145 -7.25 -1.03 -13.31
N ALA A 146 -8.07 -0.09 -12.80
CA ALA A 146 -9.48 -0.33 -12.55
C ALA A 146 -10.27 -0.68 -13.81
N ARG A 147 -9.90 -0.11 -14.98
CA ARG A 147 -10.51 -0.49 -16.28
C ARG A 147 -10.11 -1.89 -16.70
N GLY A 148 -8.86 -2.26 -16.54
CA GLY A 148 -8.36 -3.60 -16.83
C GLY A 148 -9.08 -4.68 -16.02
N GLN A 149 -9.32 -4.42 -14.74
CA GLN A 149 -10.05 -5.33 -13.86
C GLN A 149 -11.53 -5.50 -14.27
N LYS A 150 -12.22 -4.41 -14.61
CA LYS A 150 -13.61 -4.50 -15.11
C LYS A 150 -13.71 -5.39 -16.34
N THR A 151 -12.71 -5.37 -17.20
CA THR A 151 -12.65 -6.24 -18.38
C THR A 151 -12.39 -7.69 -17.98
N ALA A 152 -11.44 -7.95 -17.10
CA ALA A 152 -11.15 -9.28 -16.59
C ALA A 152 -12.36 -9.89 -15.84
N THR A 153 -13.04 -9.10 -15.01
CA THR A 153 -14.26 -9.51 -14.30
C THR A 153 -15.38 -9.88 -15.27
N ARG A 154 -15.57 -9.13 -16.36
CA ARG A 154 -16.54 -9.48 -17.40
C ARG A 154 -16.22 -10.80 -18.08
N PHE A 155 -14.95 -11.05 -18.40
CA PHE A 155 -14.51 -12.31 -19.00
C PHE A 155 -14.69 -13.50 -18.05
N ALA A 156 -14.40 -13.34 -16.78
CA ALA A 156 -14.54 -14.41 -15.79
C ALA A 156 -16.02 -14.73 -15.48
N MET A 157 -16.92 -13.74 -15.46
CA MET A 157 -18.37 -13.97 -15.37
C MET A 157 -18.92 -14.75 -16.58
N PHE A 158 -18.30 -14.60 -17.76
CA PHE A 158 -18.73 -15.33 -18.95
C PHE A 158 -18.43 -16.83 -18.86
N ASN A 159 -17.45 -17.24 -18.07
CA ASN A 159 -17.06 -18.63 -17.84
C ASN A 159 -17.69 -19.26 -16.59
N GLY A 160 -18.63 -18.58 -15.93
CA GLY A 160 -19.38 -19.14 -14.79
C GLY A 160 -18.57 -19.35 -13.51
N ALA A 161 -17.35 -18.83 -13.42
CA ALA A 161 -16.56 -18.91 -12.20
C ALA A 161 -16.98 -17.83 -11.18
N PRO A 162 -17.25 -18.18 -9.90
CA PRO A 162 -17.55 -17.20 -8.88
C PRO A 162 -16.28 -16.38 -8.58
N ILE A 163 -16.34 -15.06 -8.83
CA ILE A 163 -15.20 -14.19 -8.65
C ILE A 163 -15.37 -13.44 -7.33
N TRP A 164 -14.49 -13.74 -6.42
CA TRP A 164 -14.30 -13.03 -5.15
C TRP A 164 -14.03 -11.51 -5.31
N ALA A 165 -13.63 -11.06 -6.49
CA ALA A 165 -13.43 -9.64 -6.81
C ALA A 165 -14.73 -8.83 -6.96
N ALA A 166 -15.91 -9.46 -7.06
CA ALA A 166 -17.17 -8.74 -7.21
C ALA A 166 -17.59 -7.95 -5.96
N ASN A 167 -17.10 -8.34 -4.78
CA ASN A 167 -17.53 -7.71 -3.52
C ASN A 167 -16.85 -6.37 -3.21
N ASN A 168 -15.86 -5.94 -4.00
CA ASN A 168 -15.17 -4.67 -3.79
C ASN A 168 -15.53 -3.59 -4.82
N LEU A 169 -16.54 -3.84 -5.66
CA LEU A 169 -16.94 -2.95 -6.75
C LEU A 169 -18.38 -2.45 -6.64
N GLU A 170 -18.94 -2.36 -5.43
CA GLU A 170 -20.10 -1.50 -5.22
C GLU A 170 -19.64 -0.04 -5.30
N ILE A 171 -19.67 0.48 -6.51
CA ILE A 171 -19.54 1.90 -6.82
C ILE A 171 -20.93 2.32 -7.28
N ASP A 172 -21.69 2.89 -6.37
CA ASP A 172 -22.77 3.82 -6.70
C ASP A 172 -22.20 5.15 -7.18
#